data_ac3f75604792a077c297bd77afcfcaf9
#
_entry.id   ac3f75604792a077c297bd77afcfcaf9
#
_cell.length_a   1.000
_cell.length_b   1.000
_cell.length_c   1.000
_cell.angle_alpha   90.00
_cell.angle_beta   90.00
_cell.angle_gamma   90.00
#
_symmetry.space_group_name_H-M   'P 1'
#
loop_
_entity.id
_entity.type
_entity.pdbx_description
1 polymer ?
#
loop_
_entity_poly.entity_id
_entity_poly.type
_entity_poly.pdbx_seq_one_letter_code
_entity_poly.pdbx_strand_id
1 'polypeptide(L)'
;EAAAQLFEKWLETHPMPQALFTTSFALLQGVMDVTLRRDGKLPSDLAIATFGDNELLDFLQCPVLAVAQRHRDVAERVLEIVLASLDEPRKPKPGLTRIKRNLYRRGVLSRS
;
A
#
# COMPACT_ATOMS: atom_id res chain seq x y z
N GLU A 1 13.52 -2.78 11.27
CA GLU A 1 13.00 -2.81 9.93
C GLU A 1 13.66 -1.77 9.04
N ALA A 2 13.95 -2.16 7.79
CA ALA A 2 14.72 -1.33 6.89
C ALA A 2 14.04 0.01 6.58
N ALA A 3 12.73 0.00 6.37
CA ALA A 3 11.99 1.22 6.04
C ALA A 3 12.00 2.22 7.20
N ALA A 4 11.81 1.74 8.42
CA ALA A 4 11.85 2.58 9.62
C ALA A 4 13.23 3.20 9.79
N GLN A 5 14.28 2.41 9.65
CA GLN A 5 15.66 2.89 9.79
C GLN A 5 16.03 3.91 8.72
N LEU A 6 15.63 3.68 7.46
CA LEU A 6 15.91 4.61 6.37
C LEU A 6 15.17 5.93 6.57
N PHE A 7 13.93 5.89 6.98
CA PHE A 7 13.13 7.11 7.20
C PHE A 7 13.67 7.91 8.40
N GLU A 8 14.03 7.23 9.47
CA GLU A 8 14.62 7.88 10.65
C GLU A 8 15.92 8.58 10.29
N LYS A 9 16.78 7.92 9.50
CA LYS A 9 18.03 8.50 9.04
C LYS A 9 17.78 9.71 8.13
N TRP A 10 16.81 9.61 7.24
CA TRP A 10 16.46 10.71 6.34
C TRP A 10 15.99 11.94 7.12
N LEU A 11 15.20 11.74 8.18
CA LEU A 11 14.70 12.82 9.01
C LEU A 11 15.81 13.55 9.80
N GLU A 12 16.98 12.95 9.96
CA GLU A 12 18.12 13.62 10.61
C GLU A 12 18.59 14.81 9.80
N THR A 13 18.42 14.79 8.47
CA THR A 13 18.92 15.81 7.56
C THR A 13 17.82 16.53 6.78
N HIS A 14 16.56 16.13 6.94
CA HIS A 14 15.42 16.68 6.22
C HIS A 14 14.26 16.96 7.17
N PRO A 15 13.44 17.98 6.89
CA PRO A 15 12.20 18.17 7.64
C PRO A 15 11.17 17.09 7.30
N MET A 16 10.14 16.98 8.13
CA MET A 16 9.01 16.06 7.86
C MET A 16 8.40 16.42 6.50
N PRO A 17 8.20 15.44 5.60
CA PRO A 17 7.63 15.72 4.29
C PRO A 17 6.15 16.12 4.40
N GLN A 18 5.68 16.84 3.41
CA GLN A 18 4.26 17.20 3.31
C GLN A 18 3.42 16.08 2.73
N ALA A 19 4.03 15.22 1.94
CA ALA A 19 3.36 14.07 1.32
C ALA A 19 4.29 12.87 1.31
N LEU A 20 3.71 11.69 1.43
CA LEU A 20 4.46 10.45 1.50
C LEU A 20 3.77 9.39 0.66
N PHE A 21 4.56 8.67 -0.14
CA PHE A 21 4.07 7.52 -0.88
C PHE A 21 4.84 6.28 -0.45
N THR A 22 4.13 5.20 -0.14
CA THR A 22 4.76 3.91 0.17
C THR A 22 4.25 2.83 -0.79
N THR A 23 5.14 1.90 -1.12
CA THR A 23 4.84 0.83 -2.07
C THR A 23 4.22 -0.40 -1.42
N SER A 24 4.09 -0.39 -0.09
CA SER A 24 3.40 -1.45 0.64
C SER A 24 2.91 -0.93 1.98
N PHE A 25 1.91 -1.61 2.55
CA PHE A 25 1.43 -1.28 3.88
C PHE A 25 2.51 -1.49 4.94
N ALA A 26 3.34 -2.51 4.78
CA ALA A 26 4.43 -2.78 5.73
C ALA A 26 5.43 -1.63 5.79
N LEU A 27 5.75 -1.03 4.64
CA LEU A 27 6.62 0.15 4.60
C LEU A 27 5.96 1.35 5.29
N LEU A 28 4.66 1.53 5.09
CA LEU A 28 3.93 2.58 5.76
C LEU A 28 3.93 2.39 7.27
N GLN A 29 3.78 1.15 7.75
CA GLN A 29 3.85 0.87 9.19
C GLN A 29 5.20 1.29 9.78
N GLY A 30 6.29 1.02 9.06
CA GLY A 30 7.63 1.45 9.50
C GLY A 30 7.74 2.97 9.61
N VAL A 31 7.22 3.69 8.63
CA VAL A 31 7.23 5.15 8.63
C VAL A 31 6.38 5.70 9.78
N MET A 32 5.19 5.15 9.98
CA MET A 32 4.31 5.58 11.06
C MET A 32 4.93 5.34 12.42
N ASP A 33 5.59 4.20 12.61
CA ASP A 33 6.24 3.85 13.87
C ASP A 33 7.33 4.86 14.22
N VAL A 34 8.17 5.23 13.24
CA VAL A 34 9.20 6.24 13.44
C VAL A 34 8.59 7.59 13.80
N THR A 35 7.55 8.02 13.07
CA THR A 35 6.90 9.30 13.31
C THR A 35 6.26 9.37 14.69
N LEU A 36 5.58 8.30 15.11
CA LEU A 36 4.94 8.24 16.42
C LEU A 36 5.96 8.24 17.56
N ARG A 37 7.08 7.52 17.39
CA ARG A 37 8.14 7.52 18.40
C ARG A 37 8.83 8.88 18.52
N ARG A 38 8.99 9.57 17.39
CA ARG A 38 9.67 10.86 17.36
C ARG A 38 8.78 11.99 17.88
N ASP A 39 7.55 12.08 17.36
CA ASP A 39 6.67 13.24 17.55
C ASP A 39 5.45 12.94 18.43
N GLY A 40 5.23 11.69 18.80
CA GLY A 40 4.09 11.26 19.61
C GLY A 40 2.77 11.19 18.86
N LYS A 41 2.71 11.68 17.64
CA LYS A 41 1.50 11.69 16.80
C LYS A 41 1.87 11.82 15.34
N LEU A 42 0.93 11.47 14.45
CA LEU A 42 1.08 11.74 13.02
C LEU A 42 0.58 13.15 12.72
N PRO A 43 1.29 13.91 11.86
CA PRO A 43 0.80 15.23 11.45
C PRO A 43 -0.53 15.09 10.71
N SER A 44 -1.53 15.89 11.06
CA SER A 44 -2.85 15.82 10.44
C SER A 44 -2.86 16.31 8.99
N ASP A 45 -1.87 17.09 8.60
CA ASP A 45 -1.72 17.62 7.25
C ASP A 45 -0.80 16.80 6.36
N LEU A 46 -0.24 15.70 6.86
CA LEU A 46 0.58 14.79 6.07
C LEU A 46 -0.31 14.00 5.12
N ALA A 47 -0.13 14.21 3.81
CA ALA A 47 -0.86 13.45 2.81
C ALA A 47 -0.14 12.11 2.56
N ILE A 48 -0.88 11.01 2.67
CA ILE A 48 -0.31 9.67 2.50
C ILE A 48 -0.99 8.99 1.33
N ALA A 49 -0.18 8.35 0.48
CA ALA A 49 -0.66 7.42 -0.53
C ALA A 49 0.13 6.12 -0.38
N THR A 50 -0.53 4.99 -0.45
CA THR A 50 0.11 3.70 -0.26
C THR A 50 -0.46 2.64 -1.18
N PHE A 51 0.40 1.76 -1.68
CA PHE A 51 -0.03 0.47 -2.21
C PHE A 51 -0.19 -0.49 -1.04
N GLY A 52 -1.34 -1.13 -0.97
CA GLY A 52 -1.72 -1.97 0.14
C GLY A 52 -2.73 -1.26 1.03
N ASP A 53 -3.83 -1.94 1.31
CA ASP A 53 -4.94 -1.38 2.06
C ASP A 53 -5.10 -2.12 3.38
N ASN A 54 -5.55 -1.39 4.40
CA ASN A 54 -5.88 -1.96 5.70
C ASN A 54 -6.92 -1.06 6.36
N GLU A 55 -7.94 -1.65 6.94
CA GLU A 55 -9.01 -0.92 7.61
C GLU A 55 -8.51 -0.07 8.78
N LEU A 56 -7.39 -0.44 9.37
CA LEU A 56 -6.77 0.34 10.46
C LEU A 56 -6.39 1.75 10.00
N LEU A 57 -6.21 1.96 8.68
CA LEU A 57 -5.92 3.28 8.15
C LEU A 57 -7.05 4.28 8.38
N ASP A 58 -8.28 3.81 8.59
CA ASP A 58 -9.42 4.67 8.88
C ASP A 58 -9.28 5.41 10.21
N PHE A 59 -8.45 4.91 11.12
CA PHE A 59 -8.22 5.56 12.42
C PHE A 59 -7.18 6.67 12.38
N LEU A 60 -6.50 6.84 11.24
CA LEU A 60 -5.48 7.88 11.12
C LEU A 60 -6.11 9.27 11.00
N GLN A 61 -5.45 10.26 11.57
CA GLN A 61 -5.89 11.66 11.52
C GLN A 61 -5.46 12.37 10.25
N CYS A 62 -4.65 11.74 9.42
CA CYS A 62 -4.17 12.31 8.16
C CYS A 62 -4.96 11.75 6.97
N PRO A 63 -4.97 12.47 5.83
CA PRO A 63 -5.63 11.95 4.63
C PRO A 63 -4.82 10.81 4.01
N VAL A 64 -5.49 9.70 3.70
CA VAL A 64 -4.82 8.51 3.15
C VAL A 64 -5.57 8.03 1.91
N LEU A 65 -4.84 7.82 0.82
CA LEU A 65 -5.32 7.10 -0.35
C LEU A 65 -4.63 5.74 -0.38
N ALA A 66 -5.42 4.67 -0.34
CA ALA A 66 -4.89 3.32 -0.34
C ALA A 66 -5.33 2.59 -1.62
N VAL A 67 -4.36 2.02 -2.32
CA VAL A 67 -4.61 1.22 -3.53
C VAL A 67 -4.59 -0.24 -3.14
N ALA A 68 -5.74 -0.89 -3.16
CA ALA A 68 -5.88 -2.28 -2.78
C ALA A 68 -5.74 -3.19 -3.99
N GLN A 69 -5.00 -4.28 -3.81
CA GLN A 69 -4.92 -5.33 -4.80
C GLN A 69 -6.16 -6.22 -4.65
N ARG A 70 -6.79 -6.55 -5.77
CA ARG A 70 -7.95 -7.45 -5.78
C ARG A 70 -7.45 -8.89 -5.75
N HIS A 71 -7.03 -9.35 -4.59
CA HIS A 71 -6.39 -10.65 -4.41
C HIS A 71 -7.23 -11.81 -4.93
N ARG A 72 -8.54 -11.76 -4.72
CA ARG A 72 -9.44 -12.81 -5.21
C ARG A 72 -9.44 -12.88 -6.72
N ASP A 73 -9.51 -11.72 -7.40
CA ASP A 73 -9.52 -11.66 -8.86
C ASP A 73 -8.20 -12.17 -9.44
N VAL A 74 -7.09 -11.82 -8.79
CA VAL A 74 -5.76 -12.32 -9.19
C VAL A 74 -5.71 -13.84 -9.05
N ALA A 75 -6.16 -14.37 -7.92
CA ALA A 75 -6.16 -15.82 -7.66
C ALA A 75 -7.05 -16.58 -8.65
N GLU A 76 -8.24 -16.07 -8.92
CA GLU A 76 -9.16 -16.68 -9.89
C GLU A 76 -8.54 -16.71 -11.29
N ARG A 77 -7.91 -15.62 -11.70
CA ARG A 77 -7.29 -15.55 -13.03
C ARG A 77 -6.10 -16.50 -13.15
N VAL A 78 -5.26 -16.59 -12.12
CA VAL A 78 -4.14 -17.54 -12.08
C VAL A 78 -4.66 -18.98 -12.19
N LEU A 79 -5.72 -19.31 -11.47
CA LEU A 79 -6.33 -20.64 -11.50
C LEU A 79 -6.85 -20.96 -12.90
N GLU A 80 -7.55 -20.03 -13.56
CA GLU A 80 -8.02 -20.20 -14.94
C GLU A 80 -6.87 -20.52 -15.90
N ILE A 81 -5.76 -19.80 -15.79
CA ILE A 81 -4.59 -20.00 -16.65
C ILE A 81 -3.98 -21.39 -16.41
N VAL A 82 -3.84 -21.80 -15.16
CA VAL A 82 -3.29 -23.11 -14.80
C VAL A 82 -4.17 -24.24 -15.31
N LEU A 83 -5.49 -24.15 -15.11
CA LEU A 83 -6.43 -25.17 -15.56
C LEU A 83 -6.43 -25.27 -17.10
N ALA A 84 -6.40 -24.16 -17.81
CA ALA A 84 -6.33 -24.16 -19.25
C ALA A 84 -5.03 -24.81 -19.76
N SER A 85 -3.92 -24.60 -19.06
CA SER A 85 -2.64 -25.22 -19.42
C SER A 85 -2.62 -26.71 -19.21
N LEU A 86 -3.39 -27.25 -18.27
CA LEU A 86 -3.51 -28.69 -18.01
C LEU A 86 -4.37 -29.37 -19.07
N ASP A 87 -5.43 -28.69 -19.56
CA ASP A 87 -6.32 -29.22 -20.57
C ASP A 87 -5.69 -29.20 -21.97
N GLU A 88 -4.83 -28.24 -22.24
CA GLU A 88 -4.10 -28.13 -23.50
C GLU A 88 -2.59 -28.13 -23.23
N PRO A 89 -1.91 -29.29 -23.35
CA PRO A 89 -0.49 -29.38 -23.05
C PRO A 89 0.41 -28.65 -24.05
N ARG A 90 -0.12 -27.88 -24.97
CA ARG A 90 0.66 -27.01 -25.83
C ARG A 90 1.13 -25.82 -25.04
N LYS A 91 2.30 -25.27 -25.43
CA LYS A 91 2.87 -24.08 -24.75
C LYS A 91 1.81 -23.01 -24.55
N PRO A 92 1.58 -22.54 -23.31
CA PRO A 92 0.66 -21.45 -23.08
C PRO A 92 1.12 -20.24 -23.88
N LYS A 93 0.20 -19.55 -24.52
CA LYS A 93 0.51 -18.30 -25.20
C LYS A 93 0.94 -17.28 -24.14
N PRO A 94 2.15 -16.71 -24.27
CA PRO A 94 2.51 -15.62 -23.37
C PRO A 94 1.50 -14.48 -23.54
N GLY A 95 0.99 -14.00 -22.44
CA GLY A 95 0.01 -12.94 -22.45
C GLY A 95 0.07 -12.12 -21.17
N LEU A 96 -0.42 -10.90 -21.25
CA LEU A 96 -0.52 -10.00 -20.13
C LEU A 96 -1.98 -9.90 -19.70
N THR A 97 -2.27 -10.24 -18.45
CA THR A 97 -3.57 -10.01 -17.85
C THR A 97 -3.47 -8.88 -16.85
N ARG A 98 -4.31 -7.85 -17.04
CA ARG A 98 -4.38 -6.71 -16.14
C ARG A 98 -5.61 -6.85 -15.26
N ILE A 99 -5.42 -6.71 -13.95
CA ILE A 99 -6.49 -6.75 -13.00
C ILE A 99 -6.56 -5.39 -12.31
N LYS A 100 -7.74 -4.78 -12.33
CA LYS A 100 -7.95 -3.46 -11.74
C LYS A 100 -7.74 -3.51 -10.24
N ARG A 101 -7.11 -2.47 -9.71
CA ARG A 101 -7.00 -2.25 -8.27
C ARG A 101 -8.11 -1.33 -7.80
N ASN A 102 -8.48 -1.47 -6.54
CA ASN A 102 -9.44 -0.57 -5.92
C ASN A 102 -8.69 0.56 -5.22
N LEU A 103 -9.26 1.76 -5.30
CA LEU A 103 -8.75 2.92 -4.59
C LEU A 103 -9.69 3.23 -3.43
N TYR A 104 -9.15 3.28 -2.22
CA TYR A 104 -9.91 3.59 -1.01
C TYR A 104 -9.44 4.89 -0.39
N ARG A 105 -10.40 5.66 0.08
CA ARG A 105 -10.13 6.85 0.90
C ARG A 105 -10.14 6.43 2.35
N ARG A 106 -9.00 6.57 3.01
CA ARG A 106 -8.83 6.18 4.41
C ARG A 106 -8.44 7.38 5.25
N GLY A 107 -8.37 7.17 6.55
CA GLY A 107 -8.07 8.26 7.49
C GLY A 107 -9.12 9.34 7.43
N VAL A 108 -8.70 10.60 7.40
CA VAL A 108 -9.62 11.74 7.33
C VAL A 108 -10.49 11.70 6.08
N LEU A 109 -10.00 11.16 4.96
CA LEU A 109 -10.77 11.10 3.72
C LEU A 109 -11.96 10.16 3.80
N SER A 110 -11.94 9.16 4.68
CA SER A 110 -13.06 8.24 4.86
C SER A 110 -14.27 8.90 5.54
N ARG A 111 -14.08 10.04 6.17
CA ARG A 111 -15.10 10.77 6.94
C ARG A 111 -15.71 11.94 6.19
N SER A 112 -15.25 12.21 4.99
CA SER A 112 -15.72 13.33 4.18
C SER A 112 -16.85 12.94 3.24
#